data_72df81d39efd3db22dcb46534d655870
#
_entry.id   72df81d39efd3db22dcb46534d655870
#
_cell.length_a   1.000
_cell.length_b   1.000
_cell.length_c   1.000
_cell.angle_alpha   90.00
_cell.angle_beta   90.00
_cell.angle_gamma   90.00
#
_symmetry.space_group_name_H-M   'P 1'
#
loop_
_entity.id
_entity.type
_entity.pdbx_description
1 polymer ?
#
loop_
_entity_poly.entity_id
_entity_poly.type
_entity_poly.pdbx_seq_one_letter_code
_entity_poly.pdbx_strand_id
1 'polypeptide(L)'
;MNRAYLHMVLHCILHHITRRKGRDKTLWNISCDIAVESIIDHWHLKCIHMVQTRLRKDTYRQIEKKLKVFTAEGIYKYLVSLGLDEKKQKELKMEFHVDDHQYWPEDPKQDLHQEVENKWKNISEKTETDMETFSSEESQQAGDLIGQVQVENRDRYDYREFLRKFSVLREEVSVDPDSFDYIFYSYGLSMYGNMPLIEPQEWKEVKKVEDFAIVIDTSMSCSGDLVKKFLEETYDVLTEAESFFHKVNIHIIQCDEMVQNDQKITDEKELKEYMEHLKLIGEGGTDFRPAFEYVNQLIEQGEFYHLKGLIYFTDGKGTYPKKKPSYETAFIFMQEEYEDIDVPPWAVKLIVDAEDLDEGEEEHEH
;
A
#
# COMPACT_ATOMS: atom_id res chain seq x y z
N MET A 1 -29.06 10.91 -19.45
CA MET A 1 -29.24 9.86 -18.42
C MET A 1 -27.94 9.12 -18.15
N ASN A 2 -27.24 8.65 -19.16
CA ASN A 2 -26.07 7.79 -18.93
C ASN A 2 -24.88 8.46 -18.22
N ARG A 3 -24.56 9.72 -18.56
CA ARG A 3 -23.44 10.44 -17.92
C ARG A 3 -23.67 10.71 -16.43
N ALA A 4 -24.85 11.23 -16.06
CA ALA A 4 -25.16 11.48 -14.65
C ALA A 4 -25.19 10.20 -13.81
N TYR A 5 -25.74 9.11 -14.36
CA TYR A 5 -25.72 7.82 -13.66
C TYR A 5 -24.28 7.30 -13.45
N LEU A 6 -23.46 7.39 -14.49
CA LEU A 6 -22.04 6.99 -14.40
C LEU A 6 -21.28 7.84 -13.39
N HIS A 7 -21.52 9.16 -13.39
CA HIS A 7 -20.97 10.09 -12.43
C HIS A 7 -21.24 9.66 -10.97
N MET A 8 -22.51 9.39 -10.64
CA MET A 8 -22.90 8.91 -9.31
C MET A 8 -22.26 7.58 -8.94
N VAL A 9 -22.18 6.62 -9.88
CA VAL A 9 -21.56 5.31 -9.64
C VAL A 9 -20.06 5.46 -9.37
N LEU A 10 -19.37 6.33 -10.12
CA LEU A 10 -17.96 6.59 -9.92
C LEU A 10 -17.66 7.22 -8.54
N HIS A 11 -18.52 8.12 -8.04
CA HIS A 11 -18.39 8.61 -6.66
C HIS A 11 -18.43 7.47 -5.62
N CYS A 12 -19.27 6.46 -5.84
CA CYS A 12 -19.34 5.29 -4.96
C CYS A 12 -18.10 4.40 -5.07
N ILE A 13 -17.65 4.10 -6.30
CA ILE A 13 -16.46 3.27 -6.55
C ILE A 13 -15.20 3.92 -5.99
N LEU A 14 -15.08 5.25 -6.12
CA LEU A 14 -13.93 6.03 -5.64
C LEU A 14 -14.09 6.48 -4.16
N HIS A 15 -15.07 5.97 -3.44
CA HIS A 15 -15.30 6.22 -2.01
C HIS A 15 -15.42 7.71 -1.61
N HIS A 16 -15.75 8.61 -2.54
CA HIS A 16 -15.85 10.05 -2.28
C HIS A 16 -16.85 10.40 -1.19
N ILE A 17 -17.90 9.57 -1.03
CA ILE A 17 -18.99 9.77 -0.08
C ILE A 17 -18.49 9.68 1.38
N THR A 18 -17.55 8.78 1.66
CA THR A 18 -17.09 8.47 3.03
C THR A 18 -15.78 9.15 3.40
N ARG A 19 -15.00 9.64 2.42
CA ARG A 19 -13.63 10.12 2.63
C ARG A 19 -13.46 11.61 2.89
N ARG A 20 -14.52 12.35 3.15
CA ARG A 20 -14.41 13.81 3.40
C ARG A 20 -13.55 14.17 4.63
N LYS A 21 -13.66 13.44 5.73
CA LYS A 21 -12.81 13.54 6.95
C LYS A 21 -12.50 14.96 7.43
N GLY A 22 -13.52 15.76 7.71
CA GLY A 22 -13.32 17.13 8.22
C GLY A 22 -12.85 18.17 7.20
N ARG A 23 -12.66 17.81 5.92
CA ARG A 23 -12.36 18.76 4.84
C ARG A 23 -13.54 19.69 4.56
N ASP A 24 -13.25 20.89 4.03
CA ASP A 24 -14.30 21.83 3.62
C ASP A 24 -15.25 21.18 2.60
N LYS A 25 -16.55 21.22 2.90
CA LYS A 25 -17.59 20.55 2.10
C LYS A 25 -17.65 21.05 0.67
N THR A 26 -17.51 22.35 0.47
CA THR A 26 -17.62 22.96 -0.86
C THR A 26 -16.46 22.59 -1.74
N LEU A 27 -15.23 22.74 -1.24
CA LEU A 27 -14.02 22.40 -1.97
C LEU A 27 -13.91 20.89 -2.19
N TRP A 28 -14.32 20.07 -1.19
CA TRP A 28 -14.34 18.62 -1.34
C TRP A 28 -15.27 18.18 -2.47
N ASN A 29 -16.51 18.68 -2.50
CA ASN A 29 -17.47 18.36 -3.55
C ASN A 29 -16.95 18.74 -4.93
N ILE A 30 -16.39 19.94 -5.08
CA ILE A 30 -15.77 20.37 -6.34
C ILE A 30 -14.63 19.44 -6.74
N SER A 31 -13.80 19.01 -5.80
CA SER A 31 -12.67 18.13 -6.06
C SER A 31 -13.12 16.75 -6.54
N CYS A 32 -14.14 16.19 -5.91
CA CYS A 32 -14.75 14.92 -6.29
C CYS A 32 -15.38 14.98 -7.69
N ASP A 33 -16.11 16.09 -7.99
CA ASP A 33 -16.70 16.29 -9.31
C ASP A 33 -15.64 16.40 -10.40
N ILE A 34 -14.55 17.14 -10.16
CA ILE A 34 -13.44 17.25 -11.10
C ILE A 34 -12.80 15.90 -11.35
N ALA A 35 -12.56 15.09 -10.30
CA ALA A 35 -11.97 13.78 -10.40
C ALA A 35 -12.82 12.85 -11.28
N VAL A 36 -14.09 12.71 -10.96
CA VAL A 36 -15.03 11.86 -11.71
C VAL A 36 -15.22 12.33 -13.15
N GLU A 37 -15.42 13.63 -13.34
CA GLU A 37 -15.65 14.20 -14.67
C GLU A 37 -14.40 14.07 -15.54
N SER A 38 -13.18 14.08 -14.97
CA SER A 38 -11.95 13.84 -15.70
C SER A 38 -11.92 12.43 -16.32
N ILE A 39 -12.33 11.42 -15.56
CA ILE A 39 -12.44 10.03 -16.04
C ILE A 39 -13.44 9.94 -17.20
N ILE A 40 -14.64 10.49 -16.99
CA ILE A 40 -15.72 10.41 -17.97
C ILE A 40 -15.35 11.14 -19.27
N ASP A 41 -14.65 12.26 -19.17
CA ASP A 41 -14.21 13.05 -20.33
C ASP A 41 -13.09 12.37 -21.13
N HIS A 42 -12.25 11.56 -20.50
CA HIS A 42 -11.23 10.76 -21.17
C HIS A 42 -11.80 9.50 -21.84
N TRP A 43 -12.97 9.05 -21.44
CA TRP A 43 -13.69 8.00 -22.16
C TRP A 43 -14.37 8.56 -23.41
N HIS A 44 -13.74 8.47 -24.54
CA HIS A 44 -14.24 8.98 -25.82
C HIS A 44 -15.51 8.25 -26.33
N LEU A 45 -16.43 7.88 -25.44
CA LEU A 45 -17.67 7.18 -25.76
C LEU A 45 -18.74 8.18 -26.20
N LYS A 46 -19.31 8.01 -27.40
CA LYS A 46 -20.31 8.91 -27.97
C LYS A 46 -21.53 9.14 -27.10
N CYS A 47 -21.96 8.16 -26.29
CA CYS A 47 -23.16 8.23 -25.44
C CYS A 47 -23.00 9.10 -24.20
N ILE A 48 -21.78 9.43 -23.78
CA ILE A 48 -21.45 10.26 -22.61
C ILE A 48 -20.63 11.49 -22.98
N HIS A 49 -20.22 11.61 -24.23
CA HIS A 49 -19.41 12.73 -24.70
C HIS A 49 -20.11 14.07 -24.53
N MET A 50 -19.41 15.02 -23.98
CA MET A 50 -19.82 16.42 -23.83
C MET A 50 -18.73 17.33 -24.41
N VAL A 51 -19.13 18.42 -25.04
CA VAL A 51 -18.17 19.42 -25.51
C VAL A 51 -17.58 20.14 -24.30
N GLN A 52 -16.29 19.97 -24.09
CA GLN A 52 -15.59 20.60 -22.99
C GLN A 52 -15.47 22.12 -23.21
N THR A 53 -15.81 22.88 -22.18
CA THR A 53 -15.60 24.34 -22.16
C THR A 53 -14.12 24.68 -22.09
N ARG A 54 -13.78 25.95 -22.34
CA ARG A 54 -12.41 26.42 -22.15
C ARG A 54 -11.97 26.31 -20.68
N LEU A 55 -12.86 26.67 -19.75
CA LEU A 55 -12.58 26.60 -18.31
C LEU A 55 -12.24 25.17 -17.89
N ARG A 56 -13.01 24.17 -18.32
CA ARG A 56 -12.78 22.75 -18.04
C ARG A 56 -11.41 22.27 -18.53
N LYS A 57 -11.07 22.59 -19.78
CA LYS A 57 -9.76 22.22 -20.36
C LYS A 57 -8.59 22.88 -19.65
N ASP A 58 -8.73 24.16 -19.30
CA ASP A 58 -7.68 24.89 -18.60
C ASP A 58 -7.50 24.36 -17.15
N THR A 59 -8.61 23.98 -16.48
CA THR A 59 -8.56 23.34 -15.16
C THR A 59 -7.79 22.01 -15.21
N TYR A 60 -8.14 21.12 -16.13
CA TYR A 60 -7.42 19.84 -16.27
C TYR A 60 -5.93 20.05 -16.55
N ARG A 61 -5.57 20.94 -17.48
CA ARG A 61 -4.15 21.23 -17.77
C ARG A 61 -3.38 21.78 -16.59
N GLN A 62 -4.03 22.52 -15.69
CA GLN A 62 -3.38 23.05 -14.50
C GLN A 62 -3.13 21.94 -13.49
N ILE A 63 -4.11 21.04 -13.31
CA ILE A 63 -4.01 19.90 -12.42
C ILE A 63 -2.96 18.90 -12.94
N GLU A 64 -2.95 18.56 -14.24
CA GLU A 64 -1.98 17.66 -14.88
C GLU A 64 -0.51 18.06 -14.66
N LYS A 65 -0.26 19.38 -14.51
CA LYS A 65 1.11 19.86 -14.21
C LYS A 65 1.56 19.52 -12.80
N LYS A 66 0.63 19.25 -11.90
CA LYS A 66 0.88 19.03 -10.46
C LYS A 66 0.62 17.60 -10.04
N LEU A 67 -0.40 16.96 -10.59
CA LEU A 67 -0.84 15.64 -10.19
C LEU A 67 -0.68 14.67 -11.36
N LYS A 68 -0.15 13.48 -11.08
CA LYS A 68 -0.07 12.37 -12.05
C LYS A 68 -1.39 11.62 -12.13
N VAL A 69 -2.11 11.54 -11.02
CA VAL A 69 -3.42 10.89 -10.90
C VAL A 69 -4.40 11.89 -10.30
N PHE A 70 -5.59 12.01 -10.91
CA PHE A 70 -6.62 12.97 -10.50
C PHE A 70 -7.45 12.42 -9.34
N THR A 71 -6.84 12.23 -8.17
CA THR A 71 -7.57 11.84 -6.97
C THR A 71 -8.31 13.04 -6.36
N ALA A 72 -9.45 12.78 -5.71
CA ALA A 72 -10.21 13.84 -5.04
C ALA A 72 -9.38 14.54 -3.96
N GLU A 73 -8.57 13.79 -3.20
CA GLU A 73 -7.66 14.31 -2.19
C GLU A 73 -6.57 15.21 -2.78
N GLY A 74 -5.92 14.75 -3.84
CA GLY A 74 -4.89 15.53 -4.53
C GLY A 74 -5.43 16.83 -5.10
N ILE A 75 -6.59 16.76 -5.76
CA ILE A 75 -7.27 17.95 -6.29
C ILE A 75 -7.69 18.89 -5.15
N TYR A 76 -8.19 18.36 -4.03
CA TYR A 76 -8.54 19.16 -2.86
C TYR A 76 -7.34 19.93 -2.30
N LYS A 77 -6.21 19.24 -2.05
CA LYS A 77 -4.96 19.87 -1.61
C LYS A 77 -4.52 20.98 -2.59
N TYR A 78 -4.60 20.68 -3.89
CA TYR A 78 -4.27 21.67 -4.93
C TYR A 78 -5.20 22.90 -4.89
N LEU A 79 -6.52 22.72 -4.81
CA LEU A 79 -7.48 23.83 -4.76
C LEU A 79 -7.31 24.67 -3.49
N VAL A 80 -7.02 24.05 -2.34
CA VAL A 80 -6.69 24.74 -1.09
C VAL A 80 -5.43 25.58 -1.26
N SER A 81 -4.36 25.01 -1.87
CA SER A 81 -3.10 25.73 -2.10
C SER A 81 -3.26 26.98 -3.00
N LEU A 82 -4.26 26.99 -3.88
CA LEU A 82 -4.58 28.15 -4.73
C LEU A 82 -5.27 29.29 -3.99
N GLY A 83 -5.81 29.05 -2.78
CA GLY A 83 -6.54 30.06 -2.04
C GLY A 83 -7.72 30.69 -2.80
N LEU A 84 -8.55 29.84 -3.44
CA LEU A 84 -9.61 30.27 -4.35
C LEU A 84 -10.64 31.17 -3.66
N ASP A 85 -10.95 32.31 -4.28
CA ASP A 85 -12.04 33.17 -3.86
C ASP A 85 -13.41 32.52 -4.13
N GLU A 86 -14.45 32.98 -3.42
CA GLU A 86 -15.80 32.42 -3.56
C GLU A 86 -16.34 32.47 -5.00
N LYS A 87 -15.91 33.44 -5.78
CA LYS A 87 -16.33 33.58 -7.18
C LYS A 87 -15.79 32.45 -8.03
N LYS A 88 -14.50 32.15 -7.91
CA LYS A 88 -13.85 31.05 -8.63
C LYS A 88 -14.36 29.68 -8.17
N GLN A 89 -14.63 29.51 -6.86
CA GLN A 89 -15.27 28.29 -6.36
C GLN A 89 -16.64 28.08 -6.99
N LYS A 90 -17.46 29.14 -7.10
CA LYS A 90 -18.77 29.07 -7.78
C LYS A 90 -18.65 28.77 -9.26
N GLU A 91 -17.67 29.35 -9.94
CA GLU A 91 -17.42 29.10 -11.37
C GLU A 91 -17.04 27.62 -11.59
N LEU A 92 -16.13 27.07 -10.80
CA LEU A 92 -15.75 25.66 -10.87
C LEU A 92 -16.91 24.74 -10.52
N LYS A 93 -17.64 25.06 -9.45
CA LYS A 93 -18.83 24.30 -9.07
C LYS A 93 -19.86 24.25 -10.21
N MET A 94 -20.15 25.37 -10.86
CA MET A 94 -21.10 25.40 -11.97
C MET A 94 -20.61 24.61 -13.20
N GLU A 95 -19.31 24.58 -13.46
CA GLU A 95 -18.72 23.90 -14.60
C GLU A 95 -18.75 22.37 -14.44
N PHE A 96 -18.47 21.86 -13.23
CA PHE A 96 -18.33 20.43 -12.99
C PHE A 96 -19.55 19.79 -12.32
N HIS A 97 -20.52 20.58 -11.89
CA HIS A 97 -21.71 20.11 -11.18
C HIS A 97 -22.58 19.20 -12.06
N VAL A 98 -22.82 17.99 -11.58
CA VAL A 98 -23.71 17.00 -12.21
C VAL A 98 -24.83 16.59 -11.23
N ASP A 99 -24.52 16.46 -9.93
CA ASP A 99 -25.45 16.19 -8.85
C ASP A 99 -25.23 17.16 -7.67
N ASP A 100 -26.13 17.19 -6.70
CA ASP A 100 -26.10 18.16 -5.60
C ASP A 100 -25.48 17.61 -4.31
N HIS A 101 -25.05 16.33 -4.30
CA HIS A 101 -24.45 15.64 -3.15
C HIS A 101 -25.24 15.77 -1.83
N GLN A 102 -26.56 16.04 -1.91
CA GLN A 102 -27.38 16.35 -0.72
C GLN A 102 -27.53 15.15 0.23
N TYR A 103 -27.39 13.93 -0.30
CA TYR A 103 -27.51 12.68 0.46
C TYR A 103 -26.18 12.18 1.01
N TRP A 104 -25.10 12.92 0.80
CA TRP A 104 -23.81 12.52 1.37
C TRP A 104 -23.82 12.78 2.88
N PRO A 105 -23.38 11.81 3.71
CA PRO A 105 -23.41 11.91 5.16
C PRO A 105 -22.52 13.06 5.65
N GLU A 106 -22.97 13.75 6.68
CA GLU A 106 -22.15 14.79 7.34
C GLU A 106 -21.12 14.17 8.27
N ASP A 107 -21.44 13.06 8.93
CA ASP A 107 -20.53 12.29 9.76
C ASP A 107 -20.61 10.80 9.40
N PRO A 108 -19.50 10.17 8.93
CA PRO A 108 -19.49 8.78 8.49
C PRO A 108 -19.51 7.73 9.60
N LYS A 109 -19.58 8.12 10.89
CA LYS A 109 -19.47 7.21 12.04
C LYS A 109 -20.75 6.41 12.41
N GLN A 110 -21.77 6.34 11.55
CA GLN A 110 -22.97 5.52 11.83
C GLN A 110 -22.83 4.12 11.24
N ASP A 111 -23.19 3.09 12.01
CA ASP A 111 -23.07 1.64 11.66
C ASP A 111 -23.67 1.27 10.29
N LEU A 112 -24.76 1.93 9.87
CA LEU A 112 -25.37 1.69 8.57
C LEU A 112 -24.45 2.07 7.38
N HIS A 113 -23.51 3.01 7.59
CA HIS A 113 -22.58 3.45 6.57
C HIS A 113 -21.46 2.44 6.36
N GLN A 114 -21.06 1.71 7.40
CA GLN A 114 -19.99 0.73 7.35
C GLN A 114 -20.33 -0.48 6.48
N GLU A 115 -21.59 -0.97 6.53
CA GLU A 115 -22.04 -2.04 5.62
C GLU A 115 -22.07 -1.59 4.15
N VAL A 116 -22.50 -0.36 3.89
CA VAL A 116 -22.52 0.21 2.53
C VAL A 116 -21.10 0.43 2.03
N GLU A 117 -20.23 0.96 2.88
CA GLU A 117 -18.82 1.16 2.58
C GLU A 117 -18.12 -0.15 2.23
N ASN A 118 -18.29 -1.20 3.04
CA ASN A 118 -17.75 -2.53 2.77
C ASN A 118 -18.25 -3.13 1.45
N LYS A 119 -19.53 -2.92 1.11
CA LYS A 119 -20.07 -3.38 -0.18
C LYS A 119 -19.44 -2.67 -1.36
N TRP A 120 -19.27 -1.35 -1.28
CA TRP A 120 -18.63 -0.57 -2.34
C TRP A 120 -17.14 -0.84 -2.44
N LYS A 121 -16.46 -1.11 -1.32
CA LYS A 121 -15.07 -1.57 -1.30
C LYS A 121 -14.92 -2.86 -2.10
N ASN A 122 -15.73 -3.89 -1.81
CA ASN A 122 -15.70 -5.14 -2.56
C ASN A 122 -16.00 -4.94 -4.07
N ILE A 123 -16.90 -4.02 -4.41
CA ILE A 123 -17.19 -3.68 -5.82
C ILE A 123 -16.01 -2.99 -6.47
N SER A 124 -15.36 -2.06 -5.78
CA SER A 124 -14.19 -1.32 -6.27
C SER A 124 -13.00 -2.25 -6.50
N GLU A 125 -12.68 -3.13 -5.55
CA GLU A 125 -11.62 -4.15 -5.67
C GLU A 125 -11.88 -5.13 -6.82
N LYS A 126 -13.14 -5.57 -6.96
CA LYS A 126 -13.52 -6.42 -8.09
C LYS A 126 -13.40 -5.67 -9.42
N THR A 127 -13.78 -4.41 -9.46
CA THR A 127 -13.65 -3.56 -10.65
C THR A 127 -12.18 -3.41 -11.04
N GLU A 128 -11.28 -3.21 -10.08
CA GLU A 128 -9.84 -3.16 -10.30
C GLU A 128 -9.32 -4.47 -10.91
N THR A 129 -9.65 -5.60 -10.30
CA THR A 129 -9.25 -6.93 -10.80
C THR A 129 -9.76 -7.21 -12.20
N ASP A 130 -11.03 -6.89 -12.48
CA ASP A 130 -11.63 -7.06 -13.80
C ASP A 130 -10.94 -6.15 -14.83
N MET A 131 -10.64 -4.91 -14.48
CA MET A 131 -9.96 -3.97 -15.37
C MET A 131 -8.51 -4.37 -15.66
N GLU A 132 -7.75 -4.84 -14.67
CA GLU A 132 -6.40 -5.38 -14.87
C GLU A 132 -6.39 -6.60 -15.80
N THR A 133 -7.39 -7.46 -15.67
CA THR A 133 -7.52 -8.67 -16.48
C THR A 133 -7.88 -8.34 -17.94
N PHE A 134 -8.75 -7.36 -18.16
CA PHE A 134 -9.23 -6.99 -19.50
C PHE A 134 -8.38 -5.91 -20.20
N SER A 135 -7.50 -5.21 -19.47
CA SER A 135 -6.75 -4.05 -19.99
C SER A 135 -5.62 -4.39 -20.95
N SER A 136 -5.36 -5.65 -21.26
CA SER A 136 -4.27 -6.03 -22.17
C SER A 136 -4.46 -5.58 -23.62
N GLU A 137 -5.67 -5.26 -24.06
CA GLU A 137 -5.96 -4.89 -25.45
C GLU A 137 -6.51 -3.46 -25.70
N GLU A 138 -7.10 -2.80 -24.65
CA GLU A 138 -7.71 -1.46 -24.78
C GLU A 138 -7.14 -0.40 -23.81
N SER A 139 -5.94 -0.57 -23.37
CA SER A 139 -5.35 0.00 -22.14
C SER A 139 -5.20 1.53 -22.05
N GLN A 140 -5.29 2.29 -23.13
CA GLN A 140 -5.12 3.76 -23.06
C GLN A 140 -6.35 4.52 -22.56
N GLN A 141 -7.56 3.99 -22.77
CA GLN A 141 -8.80 4.68 -22.39
C GLN A 141 -9.24 4.42 -20.95
N ALA A 142 -8.83 3.30 -20.38
CA ALA A 142 -9.15 2.92 -19.00
C ALA A 142 -8.07 3.33 -17.98
N GLY A 143 -6.91 3.78 -18.44
CA GLY A 143 -5.74 4.04 -17.60
C GLY A 143 -5.97 5.02 -16.45
N ASP A 144 -6.74 6.08 -16.70
CA ASP A 144 -7.03 7.09 -15.68
C ASP A 144 -7.95 6.55 -14.58
N LEU A 145 -8.98 5.75 -14.95
CA LEU A 145 -9.85 5.12 -13.98
C LEU A 145 -9.10 4.05 -13.19
N ILE A 146 -8.33 3.19 -13.87
CA ILE A 146 -7.51 2.17 -13.19
C ILE A 146 -6.59 2.85 -12.19
N GLY A 147 -5.87 3.89 -12.58
CA GLY A 147 -4.97 4.62 -11.69
C GLY A 147 -5.71 5.23 -10.50
N GLN A 148 -6.88 5.82 -10.68
CA GLN A 148 -7.68 6.36 -9.58
C GLN A 148 -8.23 5.26 -8.68
N VAL A 149 -8.82 4.20 -9.24
CA VAL A 149 -9.34 3.06 -8.46
C VAL A 149 -8.23 2.38 -7.67
N GLN A 150 -7.05 2.20 -8.25
CA GLN A 150 -5.88 1.66 -7.55
C GLN A 150 -5.43 2.56 -6.39
N VAL A 151 -5.46 3.88 -6.57
CA VAL A 151 -5.14 4.82 -5.48
C VAL A 151 -6.21 4.79 -4.39
N GLU A 152 -7.49 4.67 -4.76
CA GLU A 152 -8.60 4.65 -3.81
C GLU A 152 -8.76 3.32 -3.09
N ASN A 153 -8.49 2.20 -3.76
CA ASN A 153 -8.48 0.86 -3.15
C ASN A 153 -7.21 0.58 -2.34
N ARG A 154 -6.24 1.49 -2.38
CA ARG A 154 -5.11 1.39 -1.47
C ARG A 154 -5.65 1.46 -0.06
N ASP A 155 -5.84 0.30 0.53
CA ASP A 155 -6.21 0.20 1.92
C ASP A 155 -5.19 0.95 2.77
N ARG A 156 -5.67 1.59 3.80
CA ARG A 156 -4.91 1.81 5.01
C ARG A 156 -4.77 0.42 5.64
N TYR A 157 -3.89 -0.37 5.08
CA TYR A 157 -3.51 -1.60 5.75
C TYR A 157 -2.87 -1.22 7.07
N ASP A 158 -3.29 -1.89 8.13
CA ASP A 158 -2.46 -1.99 9.30
C ASP A 158 -1.12 -2.55 8.82
N TYR A 159 -0.06 -1.83 9.13
CA TYR A 159 1.30 -2.21 8.80
C TYR A 159 1.62 -3.64 9.23
N ARG A 160 1.14 -4.07 10.41
CA ARG A 160 1.26 -5.44 10.94
C ARG A 160 0.57 -6.44 10.02
N GLU A 161 -0.62 -6.13 9.51
CA GLU A 161 -1.34 -6.99 8.58
C GLU A 161 -0.59 -7.10 7.24
N PHE A 162 -0.02 -6.00 6.76
CA PHE A 162 0.81 -6.01 5.56
C PHE A 162 2.04 -6.91 5.72
N LEU A 163 2.78 -6.78 6.82
CA LEU A 163 3.93 -7.65 7.11
C LEU A 163 3.53 -9.13 7.24
N ARG A 164 2.39 -9.41 7.88
CA ARG A 164 1.87 -10.78 7.99
C ARG A 164 1.58 -11.44 6.64
N LYS A 165 1.29 -10.66 5.58
CA LYS A 165 1.14 -11.18 4.21
C LYS A 165 2.43 -11.79 3.65
N PHE A 166 3.59 -11.38 4.14
CA PHE A 166 4.87 -11.97 3.76
C PHE A 166 5.20 -13.25 4.56
N SER A 167 4.47 -13.53 5.63
CA SER A 167 4.55 -14.80 6.33
C SER A 167 3.66 -15.82 5.62
N VAL A 168 4.26 -16.66 4.78
CA VAL A 168 3.55 -17.72 4.04
C VAL A 168 3.56 -19.00 4.84
N LEU A 169 2.38 -19.64 4.97
CA LEU A 169 2.30 -21.04 5.39
C LEU A 169 2.93 -21.91 4.28
N ARG A 170 4.05 -22.52 4.56
CA ARG A 170 4.70 -23.46 3.66
C ARG A 170 4.81 -24.81 4.35
N GLU A 171 4.44 -25.87 3.65
CA GLU A 171 4.78 -27.21 4.07
C GLU A 171 6.31 -27.38 3.92
N GLU A 172 7.03 -27.36 5.02
CA GLU A 172 8.43 -27.73 5.03
C GLU A 172 8.50 -29.16 5.54
N VAL A 173 9.18 -30.02 4.78
CA VAL A 173 9.48 -31.39 5.24
C VAL A 173 10.49 -31.26 6.38
N SER A 174 9.97 -31.14 7.59
CA SER A 174 10.75 -31.18 8.81
C SER A 174 10.47 -32.48 9.52
N VAL A 175 11.52 -33.18 9.88
CA VAL A 175 11.45 -34.40 10.67
C VAL A 175 11.11 -34.00 12.09
N ASP A 176 9.91 -34.37 12.58
CA ASP A 176 9.55 -34.22 13.97
C ASP A 176 10.18 -35.36 14.79
N PRO A 177 11.22 -35.10 15.60
CA PRO A 177 11.90 -36.15 16.38
C PRO A 177 11.04 -36.72 17.51
N ASP A 178 9.96 -36.03 17.88
CA ASP A 178 9.10 -36.39 19.01
C ASP A 178 7.86 -37.17 18.58
N SER A 179 7.58 -37.27 17.27
CA SER A 179 6.47 -38.06 16.71
C SER A 179 6.94 -39.00 15.61
N PHE A 180 6.20 -40.09 15.43
CA PHE A 180 6.51 -41.09 14.42
C PHE A 180 5.25 -41.45 13.64
N ASP A 181 5.47 -41.94 12.38
CA ASP A 181 4.39 -42.41 11.53
C ASP A 181 3.73 -43.67 12.08
N TYR A 182 2.52 -43.54 12.57
CA TYR A 182 1.72 -44.63 13.14
C TYR A 182 1.34 -45.69 12.11
N ILE A 183 1.26 -45.36 10.85
CA ILE A 183 0.93 -46.29 9.76
C ILE A 183 2.13 -47.21 9.56
N PHE A 184 3.32 -46.63 9.48
CA PHE A 184 4.57 -47.34 9.31
C PHE A 184 4.88 -48.24 10.53
N TYR A 185 4.65 -47.69 11.71
CA TYR A 185 4.78 -48.46 12.96
C TYR A 185 3.87 -49.67 12.99
N SER A 186 2.55 -49.48 12.70
CA SER A 186 1.56 -50.56 12.70
C SER A 186 1.84 -51.57 11.60
N TYR A 187 2.29 -51.15 10.45
CA TYR A 187 2.69 -52.03 9.36
C TYR A 187 3.90 -52.93 9.75
N GLY A 188 4.89 -52.36 10.41
CA GLY A 188 6.02 -53.11 10.92
C GLY A 188 5.60 -54.20 11.91
N LEU A 189 4.74 -53.88 12.86
CA LEU A 189 4.18 -54.83 13.81
C LEU A 189 3.36 -55.94 13.12
N SER A 190 2.60 -55.62 12.10
CA SER A 190 1.81 -56.62 11.36
C SER A 190 2.65 -57.58 10.54
N MET A 191 3.76 -57.10 9.97
CA MET A 191 4.65 -57.92 9.11
C MET A 191 5.65 -58.73 9.91
N TYR A 192 6.20 -58.20 10.97
CA TYR A 192 7.34 -58.76 11.71
C TYR A 192 7.00 -59.17 13.16
N GLY A 193 5.72 -59.00 13.57
CA GLY A 193 5.15 -59.46 14.85
C GLY A 193 5.64 -58.69 16.08
N ASN A 194 6.90 -58.42 16.23
CA ASN A 194 7.46 -57.72 17.40
C ASN A 194 8.51 -56.66 17.06
N MET A 195 8.61 -56.29 15.80
CA MET A 195 9.55 -55.25 15.33
C MET A 195 8.79 -54.10 14.64
N PRO A 196 8.48 -53.04 15.39
CA PRO A 196 7.91 -51.86 14.78
C PRO A 196 8.92 -51.17 13.89
N LEU A 197 8.47 -50.67 12.75
CA LEU A 197 9.25 -49.75 11.93
C LEU A 197 8.99 -48.34 12.45
N ILE A 198 10.06 -47.69 12.90
CA ILE A 198 9.98 -46.33 13.44
C ILE A 198 10.51 -45.38 12.36
N GLU A 199 9.62 -44.58 11.80
CA GLU A 199 9.98 -43.50 10.89
C GLU A 199 9.43 -42.19 11.48
N PRO A 200 10.27 -41.16 11.62
CA PRO A 200 9.78 -39.87 12.13
C PRO A 200 8.76 -39.30 11.21
N GLN A 201 7.79 -38.58 11.76
CA GLN A 201 6.73 -37.93 10.98
C GLN A 201 7.30 -36.73 10.20
N GLU A 202 7.11 -36.73 8.86
CA GLU A 202 7.75 -35.79 7.95
C GLU A 202 6.89 -34.55 7.60
N TRP A 203 5.93 -34.16 8.41
CA TRP A 203 5.06 -33.03 8.05
C TRP A 203 4.92 -32.06 9.21
N LYS A 204 5.38 -30.85 9.01
CA LYS A 204 5.04 -29.70 9.83
C LYS A 204 4.77 -28.51 8.91
N GLU A 205 3.58 -27.96 8.96
CA GLU A 205 3.32 -26.64 8.40
C GLU A 205 4.02 -25.61 9.27
N VAL A 206 4.98 -24.91 8.71
CA VAL A 206 5.70 -23.82 9.37
C VAL A 206 5.42 -22.53 8.60
N LYS A 207 4.99 -21.49 9.30
CA LYS A 207 4.95 -20.14 8.73
C LYS A 207 6.40 -19.71 8.50
N LYS A 208 6.79 -19.48 7.26
CA LYS A 208 8.12 -18.99 6.91
C LYS A 208 8.03 -17.57 6.39
N VAL A 209 8.82 -16.69 6.97
CA VAL A 209 9.03 -15.36 6.40
C VAL A 209 9.93 -15.52 5.18
N GLU A 210 9.43 -15.12 4.02
CA GLU A 210 10.19 -15.12 2.77
C GLU A 210 11.11 -13.89 2.69
N ASP A 211 11.98 -13.89 1.67
CA ASP A 211 12.92 -12.82 1.41
C ASP A 211 12.20 -11.48 1.23
N PHE A 212 12.60 -10.44 1.95
CA PHE A 212 12.10 -9.09 1.74
C PHE A 212 13.15 -8.03 2.01
N ALA A 213 12.91 -6.82 1.51
CA ALA A 213 13.80 -5.69 1.67
C ALA A 213 13.08 -4.56 2.43
N ILE A 214 13.78 -3.98 3.38
CA ILE A 214 13.38 -2.76 4.09
C ILE A 214 14.30 -1.64 3.62
N VAL A 215 13.74 -0.59 3.06
CA VAL A 215 14.48 0.62 2.70
C VAL A 215 14.10 1.73 3.65
N ILE A 216 15.10 2.37 4.22
CA ILE A 216 14.95 3.49 5.15
C ILE A 216 15.45 4.74 4.43
N ASP A 217 14.55 5.72 4.29
CA ASP A 217 14.90 7.05 3.84
C ASP A 217 15.74 7.75 4.91
N THR A 218 16.97 8.11 4.55
CA THR A 218 17.90 8.79 5.43
C THR A 218 18.05 10.28 5.09
N SER A 219 17.11 10.85 4.34
CA SER A 219 17.04 12.27 4.10
C SER A 219 16.81 13.06 5.39
N MET A 220 17.17 14.37 5.37
CA MET A 220 17.14 15.23 6.58
C MET A 220 15.78 15.34 7.28
N SER A 221 14.69 14.95 6.62
CA SER A 221 13.32 15.01 7.14
C SER A 221 12.91 13.78 7.95
N CYS A 222 13.66 12.66 7.89
CA CYS A 222 13.32 11.44 8.61
C CYS A 222 13.97 11.42 10.01
N SER A 223 13.15 11.33 11.07
CA SER A 223 13.63 11.26 12.46
C SER A 223 14.13 9.86 12.81
N GLY A 224 15.32 9.80 13.42
CA GLY A 224 15.93 8.54 13.86
C GLY A 224 15.10 7.76 14.90
N ASP A 225 14.37 8.47 15.77
CA ASP A 225 13.52 7.85 16.79
C ASP A 225 12.32 7.14 16.18
N LEU A 226 11.72 7.74 15.14
CA LEU A 226 10.63 7.13 14.40
C LEU A 226 11.06 5.87 13.64
N VAL A 227 12.23 5.93 12.99
CA VAL A 227 12.82 4.77 12.31
C VAL A 227 13.08 3.63 13.30
N LYS A 228 13.54 3.96 14.50
CA LYS A 228 13.80 2.97 15.54
C LYS A 228 12.51 2.29 16.01
N LYS A 229 11.47 3.06 16.34
CA LYS A 229 10.15 2.53 16.70
C LYS A 229 9.59 1.61 15.62
N PHE A 230 9.71 2.00 14.36
CA PHE A 230 9.28 1.16 13.26
C PHE A 230 10.03 -0.16 13.16
N LEU A 231 11.35 -0.15 13.33
CA LEU A 231 12.12 -1.39 13.33
C LEU A 231 11.77 -2.28 14.52
N GLU A 232 11.44 -1.69 15.67
CA GLU A 232 10.93 -2.39 16.86
C GLU A 232 9.59 -3.08 16.53
N GLU A 233 8.63 -2.38 15.96
CA GLU A 233 7.37 -2.96 15.50
C GLU A 233 7.56 -4.05 14.44
N THR A 234 8.50 -3.82 13.50
CA THR A 234 8.86 -4.84 12.50
C THR A 234 9.38 -6.09 13.16
N TYR A 235 10.25 -5.92 14.16
CA TYR A 235 10.81 -7.02 14.93
C TYR A 235 9.71 -7.83 15.63
N ASP A 236 8.76 -7.15 16.30
CA ASP A 236 7.68 -7.79 17.02
C ASP A 236 6.78 -8.62 16.10
N VAL A 237 6.36 -8.06 14.97
CA VAL A 237 5.55 -8.80 13.98
C VAL A 237 6.29 -10.00 13.39
N LEU A 238 7.58 -9.87 13.17
CA LEU A 238 8.39 -10.96 12.64
C LEU A 238 8.62 -12.06 13.69
N THR A 239 8.79 -11.69 14.96
CA THR A 239 8.97 -12.65 16.05
C THR A 239 7.69 -13.40 16.42
N GLU A 240 6.51 -12.81 16.20
CA GLU A 240 5.23 -13.53 16.32
C GLU A 240 5.13 -14.73 15.35
N ALA A 241 5.85 -14.72 14.25
CA ALA A 241 5.90 -15.83 13.31
C ALA A 241 6.86 -16.91 13.84
N GLU A 242 6.37 -18.09 14.24
CA GLU A 242 7.18 -19.22 14.74
C GLU A 242 8.37 -19.59 13.82
N SER A 243 8.33 -19.19 12.58
CA SER A 243 9.35 -19.47 11.56
C SER A 243 10.49 -18.47 11.52
N PHE A 244 10.37 -17.33 12.20
CA PHE A 244 11.44 -16.33 12.24
C PHE A 244 12.73 -16.88 12.91
N PHE A 245 12.58 -17.84 13.81
CA PHE A 245 13.70 -18.50 14.50
C PHE A 245 14.57 -19.39 13.59
N HIS A 246 14.19 -19.65 12.33
CA HIS A 246 14.89 -20.68 11.56
C HIS A 246 15.72 -20.18 10.37
N LYS A 247 15.34 -19.20 9.63
CA LYS A 247 16.15 -18.47 8.60
C LYS A 247 15.31 -17.39 7.95
N VAL A 248 15.68 -16.17 8.13
CA VAL A 248 15.17 -15.02 7.37
C VAL A 248 16.24 -14.52 6.41
N ASN A 249 15.84 -13.83 5.38
CA ASN A 249 16.75 -13.13 4.49
C ASN A 249 16.19 -11.73 4.25
N ILE A 250 16.59 -10.82 5.12
CA ILE A 250 16.12 -9.45 5.13
C ILE A 250 17.31 -8.54 4.81
N HIS A 251 17.15 -7.64 3.87
CA HIS A 251 18.10 -6.58 3.62
C HIS A 251 17.53 -5.26 4.16
N ILE A 252 18.26 -4.61 5.08
CA ILE A 252 17.94 -3.28 5.58
C ILE A 252 18.87 -2.29 4.89
N ILE A 253 18.28 -1.50 3.99
CA ILE A 253 18.99 -0.61 3.08
C ILE A 253 18.73 0.82 3.49
N GLN A 254 19.77 1.59 3.76
CA GLN A 254 19.69 3.04 4.00
C GLN A 254 19.94 3.77 2.69
N CYS A 255 19.03 4.64 2.30
CA CYS A 255 19.11 5.34 1.03
C CYS A 255 18.59 6.78 1.15
N ASP A 256 19.34 7.72 0.56
CA ASP A 256 18.93 9.10 0.29
C ASP A 256 18.87 9.35 -1.24
N GLU A 257 19.80 10.06 -1.84
CA GLU A 257 19.99 10.14 -3.29
C GLU A 257 20.77 8.94 -3.83
N MET A 258 21.38 8.15 -2.95
CA MET A 258 22.11 6.93 -3.26
C MET A 258 22.01 5.94 -2.10
N VAL A 259 22.33 4.68 -2.36
CA VAL A 259 22.41 3.67 -1.29
C VAL A 259 23.64 3.96 -0.43
N GLN A 260 23.41 4.21 0.85
CA GLN A 260 24.44 4.56 1.84
C GLN A 260 24.94 3.33 2.60
N ASN A 261 24.05 2.41 2.90
CA ASN A 261 24.37 1.18 3.62
C ASN A 261 23.38 0.08 3.26
N ASP A 262 23.82 -1.17 3.29
CA ASP A 262 22.99 -2.37 3.20
C ASP A 262 23.46 -3.38 4.28
N GLN A 263 22.54 -3.74 5.16
CA GLN A 263 22.77 -4.72 6.20
C GLN A 263 21.89 -5.95 5.95
N LYS A 264 22.52 -7.07 5.64
CA LYS A 264 21.83 -8.35 5.54
C LYS A 264 21.60 -8.94 6.93
N ILE A 265 20.37 -9.32 7.21
CA ILE A 265 19.91 -9.92 8.44
C ILE A 265 19.46 -11.35 8.13
N THR A 266 20.02 -12.32 8.81
CA THR A 266 19.75 -13.74 8.60
C THR A 266 19.12 -14.41 9.82
N ASP A 267 19.20 -13.79 10.99
CA ASP A 267 18.60 -14.27 12.21
C ASP A 267 18.13 -13.11 13.13
N GLU A 268 17.38 -13.48 14.16
CA GLU A 268 16.82 -12.55 15.15
C GLU A 268 17.89 -11.74 15.89
N LYS A 269 19.02 -12.35 16.22
CA LYS A 269 20.08 -11.69 16.99
C LYS A 269 20.74 -10.58 16.18
N GLU A 270 20.97 -10.81 14.90
CA GLU A 270 21.52 -9.81 14.00
C GLU A 270 20.57 -8.62 13.86
N LEU A 271 19.24 -8.86 13.81
CA LEU A 271 18.26 -7.77 13.77
C LEU A 271 18.29 -6.95 15.06
N LYS A 272 18.30 -7.61 16.20
CA LYS A 272 18.35 -6.94 17.49
C LYS A 272 19.65 -6.13 17.68
N GLU A 273 20.80 -6.71 17.32
CA GLU A 273 22.09 -6.00 17.36
C GLU A 273 22.09 -4.79 16.42
N TYR A 274 21.48 -4.92 15.22
CA TYR A 274 21.35 -3.81 14.30
C TYR A 274 20.50 -2.68 14.88
N MET A 275 19.36 -2.99 15.52
CA MET A 275 18.49 -1.98 16.15
C MET A 275 19.17 -1.27 17.33
N GLU A 276 19.89 -2.00 18.19
CA GLU A 276 20.62 -1.42 19.33
C GLU A 276 21.74 -0.47 18.88
N HIS A 277 22.34 -0.71 17.72
CA HIS A 277 23.46 0.06 17.18
C HIS A 277 23.10 0.88 15.93
N LEU A 278 21.79 1.08 15.70
CA LEU A 278 21.30 1.81 14.52
C LEU A 278 21.94 3.20 14.43
N LYS A 279 22.60 3.43 13.32
CA LYS A 279 23.08 4.76 12.94
C LYS A 279 22.53 5.07 11.56
N LEU A 280 21.76 6.13 11.43
CA LEU A 280 21.32 6.61 10.15
C LEU A 280 22.51 7.31 9.46
N ILE A 281 22.79 6.87 8.24
CA ILE A 281 23.88 7.40 7.40
C ILE A 281 23.22 8.01 6.18
N GLY A 282 23.33 9.29 6.02
CA GLY A 282 22.77 10.10 4.94
C GLY A 282 22.56 11.52 5.45
N GLU A 283 22.18 12.43 4.65
CA GLU A 283 21.76 13.82 4.91
C GLU A 283 21.53 14.52 3.55
N GLY A 284 21.40 13.71 2.47
CA GLY A 284 21.18 14.16 1.11
C GLY A 284 19.73 14.52 0.79
N GLY A 285 19.46 14.77 -0.48
CA GLY A 285 18.10 14.86 -1.01
C GLY A 285 17.42 13.50 -1.06
N THR A 286 16.20 13.43 -1.60
CA THR A 286 15.41 12.19 -1.65
C THR A 286 15.19 11.75 -3.10
N ASP A 287 15.78 10.64 -3.48
CA ASP A 287 15.50 9.93 -4.72
C ASP A 287 15.31 8.43 -4.42
N PHE A 288 14.11 7.93 -4.64
CA PHE A 288 13.79 6.54 -4.34
C PHE A 288 14.32 5.55 -5.38
N ARG A 289 14.62 5.99 -6.61
CA ARG A 289 15.05 5.12 -7.72
C ARG A 289 16.31 4.32 -7.45
N PRO A 290 17.38 4.86 -6.84
CA PRO A 290 18.60 4.12 -6.57
C PRO A 290 18.40 2.89 -5.69
N ALA A 291 17.50 2.96 -4.70
CA ALA A 291 17.16 1.81 -3.86
C ALA A 291 16.54 0.66 -4.67
N PHE A 292 15.61 0.98 -5.59
CA PHE A 292 15.00 -0.04 -6.46
C PHE A 292 16.01 -0.64 -7.45
N GLU A 293 16.90 0.18 -8.00
CA GLU A 293 17.98 -0.29 -8.87
C GLU A 293 18.93 -1.23 -8.12
N TYR A 294 19.28 -0.89 -6.89
CA TYR A 294 20.11 -1.71 -6.03
C TYR A 294 19.45 -3.05 -5.67
N VAL A 295 18.17 -3.03 -5.27
CA VAL A 295 17.43 -4.26 -4.98
C VAL A 295 17.34 -5.17 -6.22
N ASN A 296 17.14 -4.60 -7.42
CA ASN A 296 17.16 -5.37 -8.65
C ASN A 296 18.55 -6.00 -8.90
N GLN A 297 19.64 -5.30 -8.59
CA GLN A 297 21.00 -5.87 -8.66
C GLN A 297 21.19 -7.03 -7.67
N LEU A 298 20.67 -6.92 -6.45
CA LEU A 298 20.71 -8.01 -5.47
C LEU A 298 19.92 -9.24 -5.95
N ILE A 299 18.80 -9.05 -6.63
CA ILE A 299 18.04 -10.14 -7.26
C ILE A 299 18.87 -10.80 -8.37
N GLU A 300 19.51 -10.02 -9.23
CA GLU A 300 20.36 -10.53 -10.32
C GLU A 300 21.60 -11.28 -9.79
N GLN A 301 22.13 -10.87 -8.65
CA GLN A 301 23.25 -11.53 -7.97
C GLN A 301 22.84 -12.81 -7.22
N GLY A 302 21.53 -13.06 -7.10
CA GLY A 302 21.01 -14.24 -6.40
C GLY A 302 21.02 -14.12 -4.88
N GLU A 303 21.08 -12.89 -4.33
CA GLU A 303 20.98 -12.65 -2.89
C GLU A 303 19.59 -12.96 -2.36
N PHE A 304 18.55 -12.82 -3.18
CA PHE A 304 17.18 -13.21 -2.89
C PHE A 304 16.78 -14.43 -3.71
N TYR A 305 16.23 -15.44 -3.05
CA TYR A 305 15.64 -16.61 -3.74
C TYR A 305 14.31 -16.26 -4.38
N HIS A 306 13.51 -15.48 -3.67
CA HIS A 306 12.20 -15.04 -4.13
C HIS A 306 11.75 -13.82 -3.36
N LEU A 307 12.24 -12.66 -3.77
CA LEU A 307 11.85 -11.40 -3.13
C LEU A 307 10.34 -11.19 -3.27
N LYS A 308 9.61 -11.22 -2.16
CA LYS A 308 8.17 -11.02 -2.13
C LYS A 308 7.80 -9.56 -2.09
N GLY A 309 8.54 -8.77 -1.32
CA GLY A 309 8.19 -7.39 -1.16
C GLY A 309 9.33 -6.49 -0.70
N LEU A 310 9.11 -5.22 -0.93
CA LEU A 310 9.93 -4.11 -0.49
C LEU A 310 9.09 -3.13 0.31
N ILE A 311 9.57 -2.77 1.48
CA ILE A 311 8.98 -1.76 2.35
C ILE A 311 9.87 -0.55 2.33
N TYR A 312 9.33 0.61 2.02
CA TYR A 312 10.06 1.86 1.94
C TYR A 312 9.54 2.88 2.95
N PHE A 313 10.39 3.24 3.91
CA PHE A 313 10.13 4.28 4.90
C PHE A 313 10.51 5.65 4.38
N THR A 314 9.60 6.61 4.41
CA THR A 314 9.86 7.96 3.89
C THR A 314 8.78 8.95 4.35
N ASP A 315 9.08 10.25 4.24
CA ASP A 315 8.10 11.32 4.33
C ASP A 315 7.39 11.59 2.98
N GLY A 316 7.78 10.88 1.92
CA GLY A 316 7.14 10.94 0.61
C GLY A 316 7.67 12.02 -0.34
N LYS A 317 8.56 12.90 0.12
CA LYS A 317 9.08 14.02 -0.68
C LYS A 317 10.25 13.58 -1.55
N GLY A 318 10.01 12.85 -2.64
CA GLY A 318 11.09 12.35 -3.48
C GLY A 318 10.66 11.94 -4.89
N THR A 319 11.65 11.46 -5.65
CA THR A 319 11.42 11.00 -7.02
C THR A 319 11.15 9.49 -7.05
N TYR A 320 9.94 9.12 -7.45
CA TYR A 320 9.49 7.73 -7.51
C TYR A 320 9.89 7.02 -8.81
N PRO A 321 10.10 5.69 -8.80
CA PRO A 321 10.29 4.90 -10.01
C PRO A 321 9.01 4.85 -10.85
N LYS A 322 9.16 4.96 -12.17
CA LYS A 322 8.03 4.97 -13.11
C LYS A 322 7.47 3.58 -13.39
N LYS A 323 8.30 2.55 -13.30
CA LYS A 323 7.93 1.17 -13.63
C LYS A 323 7.63 0.39 -12.36
N LYS A 324 6.56 -0.42 -12.41
CA LYS A 324 6.25 -1.40 -11.35
C LYS A 324 7.38 -2.44 -11.29
N PRO A 325 7.97 -2.70 -10.14
CA PRO A 325 8.92 -3.81 -9.96
C PRO A 325 8.21 -5.16 -10.02
N SER A 326 8.98 -6.25 -10.05
CA SER A 326 8.45 -7.62 -10.06
C SER A 326 7.98 -8.12 -8.69
N TYR A 327 8.24 -7.34 -7.64
CA TYR A 327 7.89 -7.62 -6.24
C TYR A 327 6.88 -6.58 -5.73
N GLU A 328 6.14 -6.93 -4.70
CA GLU A 328 5.22 -5.99 -4.06
C GLU A 328 5.99 -4.87 -3.35
N THR A 329 5.47 -3.67 -3.39
CA THR A 329 6.12 -2.51 -2.78
C THR A 329 5.13 -1.71 -1.96
N ALA A 330 5.50 -1.45 -0.70
CA ALA A 330 4.78 -0.56 0.19
C ALA A 330 5.63 0.65 0.55
N PHE A 331 5.04 1.84 0.45
CA PHE A 331 5.60 3.06 1.02
C PHE A 331 4.90 3.34 2.35
N ILE A 332 5.70 3.49 3.41
CA ILE A 332 5.22 3.78 4.75
C ILE A 332 5.57 5.22 5.11
N PHE A 333 4.54 5.97 5.48
CA PHE A 333 4.64 7.36 5.86
C PHE A 333 4.42 7.51 7.36
N MET A 334 5.33 8.18 8.03
CA MET A 334 5.44 8.22 9.49
C MET A 334 5.06 9.57 10.11
N GLN A 335 4.45 10.49 9.38
CA GLN A 335 4.09 11.80 9.90
C GLN A 335 2.80 12.33 9.30
N GLU A 336 2.11 13.20 10.03
CA GLU A 336 0.92 13.90 9.55
C GLU A 336 1.18 14.80 8.33
N GLU A 337 2.42 15.26 8.13
CA GLU A 337 2.85 16.13 7.03
C GLU A 337 3.59 15.38 5.91
N TYR A 338 3.13 14.20 5.52
CA TYR A 338 3.71 13.47 4.39
C TYR A 338 3.14 13.94 3.05
N GLU A 339 3.95 13.84 2.00
CA GLU A 339 3.52 14.08 0.61
C GLU A 339 3.31 12.74 -0.11
N ASP A 340 2.06 12.38 -0.36
CA ASP A 340 1.66 11.12 -0.98
C ASP A 340 1.16 11.25 -2.43
N ILE A 341 1.17 12.48 -2.96
CA ILE A 341 0.59 12.82 -4.27
C ILE A 341 1.31 12.11 -5.40
N ASP A 342 2.63 11.93 -5.26
CA ASP A 342 3.49 11.34 -6.28
C ASP A 342 3.73 9.84 -6.12
N VAL A 343 3.14 9.19 -5.10
CA VAL A 343 3.24 7.74 -4.91
C VAL A 343 2.65 7.02 -6.12
N PRO A 344 3.42 6.12 -6.77
CA PRO A 344 2.94 5.41 -7.95
C PRO A 344 1.67 4.60 -7.66
N PRO A 345 0.73 4.51 -8.61
CA PRO A 345 -0.52 3.75 -8.43
C PRO A 345 -0.31 2.27 -8.07
N TRP A 346 0.76 1.67 -8.54
CA TRP A 346 1.08 0.27 -8.31
C TRP A 346 1.65 -0.05 -6.91
N ALA A 347 2.01 0.96 -6.11
CA ALA A 347 2.58 0.76 -4.79
C ALA A 347 1.51 0.81 -3.71
N VAL A 348 1.62 -0.02 -2.69
CA VAL A 348 0.80 0.04 -1.48
C VAL A 348 1.24 1.26 -0.67
N LYS A 349 0.27 1.95 -0.09
CA LYS A 349 0.52 3.11 0.77
C LYS A 349 0.04 2.79 2.17
N LEU A 350 0.95 2.87 3.12
CA LEU A 350 0.68 2.68 4.54
C LEU A 350 0.94 3.99 5.27
N ILE A 351 0.09 4.32 6.22
CA ILE A 351 0.27 5.47 7.10
C ILE A 351 0.32 4.91 8.50
N VAL A 352 1.40 5.19 9.21
CA VAL A 352 1.58 4.82 10.60
C VAL A 352 1.55 6.11 11.42
N ASP A 353 0.55 6.26 12.25
CA ASP A 353 0.47 7.37 13.19
C ASP A 353 1.39 7.09 14.37
N ALA A 354 2.05 8.12 14.91
CA ALA A 354 2.96 7.95 16.05
C ALA A 354 2.21 7.43 17.29
N GLU A 355 0.91 7.68 17.40
CA GLU A 355 0.04 7.19 18.48
C GLU A 355 -0.22 5.68 18.36
N ASP A 356 -0.32 5.13 17.15
CA ASP A 356 -0.51 3.70 16.91
C ASP A 356 0.72 2.87 17.31
N LEU A 357 1.90 3.50 17.36
CA LEU A 357 3.15 2.88 17.81
C LEU A 357 3.30 2.86 19.34
N ASP A 358 2.58 3.73 20.06
CA ASP A 358 2.64 3.79 21.53
C ASP A 358 1.60 2.84 22.20
N GLU A 359 0.51 2.43 21.52
CA GLU A 359 -0.50 1.51 22.07
C GLU A 359 -0.02 0.05 22.20
N GLY A 360 1.07 -0.32 21.52
CA GLY A 360 1.67 -1.66 21.61
C GLY A 360 2.32 -1.97 22.97
N GLU A 361 2.71 -0.96 23.75
CA GLU A 361 3.36 -1.15 25.06
C GLU A 361 2.37 -1.48 26.20
N GLU A 362 1.08 -1.12 26.08
CA GLU A 362 0.10 -1.35 27.16
C GLU A 362 -0.53 -2.76 27.16
N GLU A 363 -0.50 -3.51 26.07
CA GLU A 363 -1.08 -4.87 26.01
C GLU A 363 -0.16 -5.98 26.55
N HIS A 364 1.12 -5.71 26.81
CA HIS A 364 2.07 -6.70 27.32
C HIS A 364 2.29 -6.68 28.86
N GLU A 365 1.62 -5.82 29.62
CA GLU A 365 1.69 -5.78 31.11
C GLU A 365 0.50 -6.44 31.83
N HIS A 366 -0.27 -7.31 31.22
CA HIS A 366 -1.34 -8.05 31.93
C HIS A 366 -1.26 -9.55 31.71
#